data_14709cce126dcf5a7fbfb47a1eab5113
#
_entry.id   14709cce126dcf5a7fbfb47a1eab5113
#
_cell.length_a   1.000
_cell.length_b   1.000
_cell.length_c   1.000
_cell.angle_alpha   90.00
_cell.angle_beta   90.00
_cell.angle_gamma   90.00
#
_symmetry.space_group_name_H-M   'P 1'
#
loop_
_entity.id
_entity.type
_entity.pdbx_description
1 polymer ?
#
loop_
_entity_poly.entity_id
_entity_poly.type
_entity_poly.pdbx_seq_one_letter_code
_entity_poly.pdbx_strand_id
1 'polypeptide(L)'
;MPFVNAHRLILQPLALAVGLLLAGAAQAQSLQELYDAARGYDATYLATKASADAAAARAAQAEALLKPSLGLSASATQTRQDPPNGSNLNSRTLTAGLQGRYSVYNAANVPTIDRARRGYAVAQADLESAEQELIVRLATAYFDVLAAKDALTTSQANKAGISEQLASAKRNFEVGTATITDTREAQARYDLAVAQELAADNDLRVKRVTLDQFVGRVGVEPKGLAVPVALPALPSTNVDTWVATADDQHPAVRRARLGLEVAQLDTQIARAGERPTLDANATVGGQNLHNNLDGIAAQSTGVGTSKTASIGLTLSFPLYTGGLTQNRIRETLVLEEKARNDLDYARRAVAEATRRAFFGVQSLKAQVSAYEAAESSTKLALEATQLGYKVGVRVNLDVLNAQTQLYSTQRDLAKARYDVVVNSLKLRQASGQLRAEDLSAVNTLLAK
;
A
#
# COMPACT_ATOMS: atom_id res chain seq x y z
N MET A 1 24.71 -64.63 -9.84
CA MET A 1 24.65 -63.65 -10.91
C MET A 1 24.30 -62.31 -10.28
N PRO A 2 25.16 -61.28 -10.37
CA PRO A 2 25.01 -60.03 -9.64
C PRO A 2 24.30 -58.99 -10.46
N PHE A 3 23.30 -58.31 -9.86
CA PHE A 3 22.75 -57.07 -10.38
C PHE A 3 23.62 -55.87 -9.97
N VAL A 4 24.29 -55.27 -10.97
CA VAL A 4 25.17 -54.14 -10.85
C VAL A 4 24.36 -52.87 -10.77
N ASN A 5 24.70 -51.99 -9.78
CA ASN A 5 24.21 -50.64 -9.55
C ASN A 5 24.39 -49.72 -10.78
N ALA A 6 23.30 -49.14 -11.27
CA ALA A 6 23.23 -48.11 -12.32
C ALA A 6 22.57 -46.81 -11.84
N HIS A 7 22.85 -46.35 -10.59
CA HIS A 7 22.22 -45.10 -10.05
C HIS A 7 23.20 -43.99 -9.62
N ARG A 8 24.44 -43.98 -10.14
CA ARG A 8 25.42 -42.95 -9.71
C ARG A 8 25.91 -41.95 -10.78
N LEU A 9 25.25 -41.83 -11.94
CA LEU A 9 25.78 -40.96 -13.04
C LEU A 9 24.85 -39.86 -13.53
N ILE A 10 23.72 -39.56 -12.87
CA ILE A 10 22.77 -38.52 -13.36
C ILE A 10 22.68 -37.29 -12.43
N LEU A 11 23.37 -37.24 -11.30
CA LEU A 11 23.26 -36.16 -10.29
C LEU A 11 24.30 -35.04 -10.42
N GLN A 12 25.32 -35.14 -11.27
CA GLN A 12 26.34 -34.10 -11.38
C GLN A 12 26.02 -32.90 -12.36
N PRO A 13 25.21 -33.00 -13.40
CA PRO A 13 24.92 -31.82 -14.21
C PRO A 13 23.88 -30.89 -13.60
N LEU A 14 23.03 -31.36 -12.68
CA LEU A 14 21.99 -30.51 -12.04
C LEU A 14 22.57 -29.54 -11.01
N ALA A 15 23.61 -29.92 -10.28
CA ALA A 15 24.26 -29.06 -9.28
C ALA A 15 25.06 -27.92 -9.95
N LEU A 16 25.61 -28.13 -11.16
CA LEU A 16 26.33 -27.09 -11.91
C LEU A 16 25.36 -26.09 -12.56
N ALA A 17 24.19 -26.51 -12.98
CA ALA A 17 23.17 -25.63 -13.57
C ALA A 17 22.49 -24.73 -12.52
N VAL A 18 22.31 -25.19 -11.29
CA VAL A 18 21.78 -24.37 -10.17
C VAL A 18 22.83 -23.37 -9.67
N GLY A 19 24.12 -23.69 -9.72
CA GLY A 19 25.20 -22.76 -9.37
C GLY A 19 25.40 -21.63 -10.36
N LEU A 20 25.08 -21.82 -11.65
CA LEU A 20 25.17 -20.78 -12.69
C LEU A 20 23.97 -19.84 -12.71
N LEU A 21 22.83 -20.20 -12.12
CA LEU A 21 21.65 -19.33 -11.96
C LEU A 21 21.77 -18.38 -10.75
N LEU A 22 22.71 -18.60 -9.84
CA LEU A 22 22.96 -17.75 -8.66
C LEU A 22 24.10 -16.74 -8.87
N ALA A 23 24.83 -16.82 -9.98
CA ALA A 23 25.79 -15.80 -10.41
C ALA A 23 25.12 -14.73 -11.28
N GLY A 24 23.91 -14.30 -10.94
CA GLY A 24 23.31 -13.06 -11.43
C GLY A 24 24.20 -11.93 -10.93
N ALA A 25 25.04 -11.39 -11.83
CA ALA A 25 25.89 -10.23 -11.59
C ALA A 25 25.10 -9.21 -10.77
N ALA A 26 25.68 -8.70 -9.68
CA ALA A 26 25.19 -7.57 -8.93
C ALA A 26 25.23 -6.32 -9.84
N GLN A 27 24.39 -6.30 -10.87
CA GLN A 27 24.14 -5.09 -11.65
C GLN A 27 23.29 -4.18 -10.78
N ALA A 28 23.75 -2.95 -10.62
CA ALA A 28 22.99 -1.93 -9.94
C ALA A 28 21.59 -1.84 -10.58
N GLN A 29 20.54 -2.01 -9.76
CA GLN A 29 19.18 -2.22 -10.22
C GLN A 29 18.48 -0.87 -10.42
N SER A 30 17.69 -0.78 -11.47
CA SER A 30 16.87 0.39 -11.76
C SER A 30 15.65 0.45 -10.84
N LEU A 31 15.12 1.65 -10.61
CA LEU A 31 13.93 1.85 -9.80
C LEU A 31 12.71 1.12 -10.38
N GLN A 32 12.62 1.00 -11.71
CA GLN A 32 11.54 0.27 -12.39
C GLN A 32 11.59 -1.24 -12.10
N GLU A 33 12.78 -1.85 -12.18
CA GLU A 33 12.94 -3.29 -11.87
C GLU A 33 12.59 -3.60 -10.44
N LEU A 34 12.94 -2.69 -9.50
CA LEU A 34 12.59 -2.84 -8.09
C LEU A 34 11.09 -2.66 -7.84
N TYR A 35 10.44 -1.78 -8.60
CA TYR A 35 8.99 -1.62 -8.53
C TYR A 35 8.25 -2.87 -8.98
N ASP A 36 8.65 -3.48 -10.09
CA ASP A 36 8.04 -4.69 -10.60
C ASP A 36 8.19 -5.86 -9.60
N ALA A 37 9.33 -5.94 -8.92
CA ALA A 37 9.54 -6.92 -7.84
C ALA A 37 8.69 -6.60 -6.60
N ALA A 38 8.66 -5.34 -6.14
CA ALA A 38 7.89 -4.90 -4.98
C ALA A 38 6.38 -5.09 -5.17
N ARG A 39 5.86 -4.86 -6.38
CA ARG A 39 4.44 -5.09 -6.73
C ARG A 39 4.00 -6.53 -6.53
N GLY A 40 4.93 -7.48 -6.68
CA GLY A 40 4.67 -8.91 -6.44
C GLY A 40 4.89 -9.35 -4.98
N TYR A 41 5.46 -8.50 -4.12
CA TYR A 41 5.90 -8.89 -2.79
C TYR A 41 5.32 -8.03 -1.65
N ASP A 42 5.09 -6.72 -1.86
CA ASP A 42 4.60 -5.83 -0.80
C ASP A 42 3.23 -6.27 -0.28
N ALA A 43 3.22 -6.70 1.00
CA ALA A 43 2.02 -7.25 1.63
C ALA A 43 0.87 -6.25 1.71
N THR A 44 1.15 -4.95 1.85
CA THR A 44 0.13 -3.89 1.94
C THR A 44 -0.59 -3.70 0.61
N TYR A 45 0.18 -3.65 -0.48
CA TYR A 45 -0.38 -3.59 -1.83
C TYR A 45 -1.17 -4.86 -2.17
N LEU A 46 -0.62 -6.04 -1.90
CA LEU A 46 -1.28 -7.32 -2.18
C LEU A 46 -2.57 -7.50 -1.36
N ALA A 47 -2.59 -7.06 -0.08
CA ALA A 47 -3.80 -7.08 0.73
C ALA A 47 -4.89 -6.16 0.16
N THR A 48 -4.53 -4.97 -0.32
CA THR A 48 -5.49 -4.04 -0.95
C THR A 48 -5.99 -4.60 -2.28
N LYS A 49 -5.13 -5.24 -3.07
CA LYS A 49 -5.51 -5.93 -4.31
C LYS A 49 -6.51 -7.06 -4.03
N ALA A 50 -6.23 -7.92 -3.04
CA ALA A 50 -7.15 -8.98 -2.63
C ALA A 50 -8.50 -8.41 -2.15
N SER A 51 -8.50 -7.25 -1.48
CA SER A 51 -9.73 -6.55 -1.07
C SER A 51 -10.54 -6.05 -2.27
N ALA A 52 -9.88 -5.56 -3.33
CA ALA A 52 -10.55 -5.17 -4.57
C ALA A 52 -11.12 -6.40 -5.32
N ASP A 53 -10.37 -7.51 -5.37
CA ASP A 53 -10.85 -8.76 -5.96
C ASP A 53 -12.07 -9.32 -5.17
N ALA A 54 -12.05 -9.24 -3.85
CA ALA A 54 -13.19 -9.60 -3.00
C ALA A 54 -14.41 -8.68 -3.25
N ALA A 55 -14.20 -7.38 -3.46
CA ALA A 55 -15.27 -6.45 -3.79
C ALA A 55 -15.89 -6.74 -5.19
N ALA A 56 -15.08 -7.16 -6.17
CA ALA A 56 -15.56 -7.63 -7.46
C ALA A 56 -16.47 -8.87 -7.31
N ALA A 57 -16.05 -9.83 -6.47
CA ALA A 57 -16.87 -11.00 -6.17
C ALA A 57 -18.18 -10.63 -5.47
N ARG A 58 -18.19 -9.65 -4.55
CA ARG A 58 -19.43 -9.13 -3.90
C ARG A 58 -20.36 -8.48 -4.93
N ALA A 59 -19.84 -7.74 -5.89
CA ALA A 59 -20.63 -7.15 -6.97
C ALA A 59 -21.30 -8.26 -7.82
N ALA A 60 -20.57 -9.31 -8.18
CA ALA A 60 -21.11 -10.47 -8.88
C ALA A 60 -22.15 -11.25 -8.04
N GLN A 61 -21.94 -11.36 -6.71
CA GLN A 61 -22.93 -11.94 -5.78
C GLN A 61 -24.23 -11.14 -5.76
N ALA A 62 -24.13 -9.80 -5.77
CA ALA A 62 -25.33 -8.95 -5.79
C ALA A 62 -26.16 -9.16 -7.06
N GLU A 63 -25.55 -9.43 -8.22
CA GLU A 63 -26.25 -9.72 -9.47
C GLU A 63 -27.08 -11.02 -9.39
N ALA A 64 -26.75 -11.91 -8.46
CA ALA A 64 -27.53 -13.11 -8.23
C ALA A 64 -28.95 -12.84 -7.66
N LEU A 65 -29.20 -11.63 -7.11
CA LEU A 65 -30.53 -11.22 -6.67
C LEU A 65 -31.59 -11.20 -7.80
N LEU A 66 -31.16 -11.11 -9.06
CA LEU A 66 -32.03 -11.17 -10.23
C LEU A 66 -32.12 -12.56 -10.87
N LYS A 67 -31.49 -13.57 -10.25
CA LYS A 67 -31.47 -14.94 -10.77
C LYS A 67 -32.26 -15.87 -9.85
N PRO A 68 -32.88 -16.95 -10.38
CA PRO A 68 -33.53 -17.95 -9.57
C PRO A 68 -32.50 -18.70 -8.71
N SER A 69 -32.88 -19.04 -7.49
CA SER A 69 -32.12 -19.93 -6.61
C SER A 69 -32.82 -21.30 -6.52
N LEU A 70 -32.02 -22.35 -6.41
CA LEU A 70 -32.49 -23.73 -6.24
C LEU A 70 -31.72 -24.33 -5.06
N GLY A 71 -32.48 -24.89 -4.09
CA GLY A 71 -31.93 -25.57 -2.93
C GLY A 71 -32.49 -26.97 -2.78
N LEU A 72 -31.66 -27.91 -2.32
CA LEU A 72 -32.07 -29.23 -1.85
C LEU A 72 -32.01 -29.21 -0.32
N SER A 73 -33.10 -29.66 0.30
CA SER A 73 -33.16 -29.86 1.76
C SER A 73 -33.57 -31.28 2.11
N ALA A 74 -32.96 -31.83 3.13
CA ALA A 74 -33.36 -33.09 3.73
C ALA A 74 -33.36 -32.94 5.25
N SER A 75 -34.39 -33.41 5.90
CA SER A 75 -34.49 -33.35 7.37
C SER A 75 -35.05 -34.66 7.93
N ALA A 76 -34.58 -35.04 9.12
CA ALA A 76 -35.11 -36.13 9.91
C ALA A 76 -35.53 -35.56 11.27
N THR A 77 -36.79 -35.64 11.60
CA THR A 77 -37.34 -35.13 12.87
C THR A 77 -37.99 -36.25 13.62
N GLN A 78 -37.63 -36.40 14.89
CA GLN A 78 -38.33 -37.30 15.80
C GLN A 78 -39.01 -36.44 16.88
N THR A 79 -40.33 -36.57 16.97
CA THR A 79 -41.17 -35.87 17.92
C THR A 79 -41.81 -36.88 18.87
N ARG A 80 -41.64 -36.66 20.17
CA ARG A 80 -42.39 -37.38 21.21
C ARG A 80 -43.32 -36.39 21.87
N GLN A 81 -44.58 -36.74 21.95
CA GLN A 81 -45.61 -35.95 22.53
C GLN A 81 -46.35 -36.80 23.59
N ASP A 82 -46.32 -36.38 24.85
CA ASP A 82 -46.96 -37.04 25.96
C ASP A 82 -48.14 -36.14 26.46
N PRO A 83 -49.32 -36.20 25.85
CA PRO A 83 -50.46 -35.37 26.24
C PRO A 83 -51.04 -35.84 27.57
N PRO A 84 -51.53 -34.91 28.45
CA PRO A 84 -51.99 -35.25 29.82
C PRO A 84 -53.20 -36.16 29.86
N ASN A 85 -54.00 -36.27 28.78
CA ASN A 85 -55.19 -37.10 28.70
C ASN A 85 -55.28 -37.92 27.40
N GLY A 86 -54.13 -38.43 26.86
CA GLY A 86 -54.13 -39.14 25.61
C GLY A 86 -53.01 -40.18 25.54
N SER A 87 -52.98 -40.94 24.39
CA SER A 87 -51.91 -41.90 24.13
C SER A 87 -50.63 -41.19 23.70
N ASN A 88 -49.48 -41.67 24.15
CA ASN A 88 -48.18 -41.18 23.76
C ASN A 88 -48.00 -41.29 22.26
N LEU A 89 -47.61 -40.20 21.58
CA LEU A 89 -47.33 -40.14 20.19
C LEU A 89 -45.81 -40.05 19.95
N ASN A 90 -45.27 -41.07 19.30
CA ASN A 90 -43.87 -41.05 18.83
C ASN A 90 -43.90 -40.97 17.30
N SER A 91 -43.48 -39.81 16.76
CA SER A 91 -43.52 -39.56 15.32
C SER A 91 -42.10 -39.37 14.78
N ARG A 92 -41.77 -40.08 13.71
CA ARG A 92 -40.56 -39.90 12.95
C ARG A 92 -40.89 -39.42 11.55
N THR A 93 -40.42 -38.25 11.19
CA THR A 93 -40.65 -37.61 9.90
C THR A 93 -39.34 -37.50 9.14
N LEU A 94 -39.27 -38.09 7.97
CA LEU A 94 -38.17 -37.87 7.01
C LEU A 94 -38.72 -37.04 5.86
N THR A 95 -38.12 -35.88 5.64
CA THR A 95 -38.49 -34.97 4.53
C THR A 95 -37.31 -34.77 3.62
N ALA A 96 -37.51 -34.85 2.30
CA ALA A 96 -36.53 -34.44 1.30
C ALA A 96 -37.23 -33.68 0.19
N GLY A 97 -36.64 -32.56 -0.26
CA GLY A 97 -37.28 -31.75 -1.30
C GLY A 97 -36.36 -30.74 -1.95
N LEU A 98 -36.73 -30.37 -3.16
CA LEU A 98 -36.15 -29.27 -3.93
C LEU A 98 -37.02 -28.03 -3.75
N GLN A 99 -36.40 -26.87 -3.50
CA GLN A 99 -37.06 -25.57 -3.39
C GLN A 99 -36.42 -24.60 -4.35
N GLY A 100 -37.16 -24.03 -5.28
CA GLY A 100 -36.82 -22.93 -6.14
C GLY A 100 -37.43 -21.63 -5.65
N ARG A 101 -36.68 -20.54 -5.68
CA ARG A 101 -37.19 -19.19 -5.41
C ARG A 101 -36.67 -18.21 -6.45
N TYR A 102 -37.55 -17.32 -6.91
CA TYR A 102 -37.23 -16.22 -7.81
C TYR A 102 -37.95 -14.95 -7.38
N SER A 103 -37.20 -13.87 -7.20
CA SER A 103 -37.76 -12.55 -6.89
C SER A 103 -38.26 -11.91 -8.17
N VAL A 104 -39.56 -11.93 -8.41
CA VAL A 104 -40.20 -11.37 -9.61
C VAL A 104 -40.17 -9.85 -9.55
N TYR A 105 -40.45 -9.28 -8.39
CA TYR A 105 -40.38 -7.84 -8.16
C TYR A 105 -39.90 -7.54 -6.75
N ASN A 106 -38.79 -6.81 -6.64
CA ASN A 106 -38.32 -6.21 -5.42
C ASN A 106 -37.58 -4.91 -5.77
N ALA A 107 -38.15 -3.80 -5.35
CA ALA A 107 -37.62 -2.47 -5.64
C ALA A 107 -36.20 -2.23 -5.06
N ALA A 108 -35.79 -3.02 -4.06
CA ALA A 108 -34.45 -2.93 -3.46
C ALA A 108 -33.36 -3.63 -4.31
N ASN A 109 -33.69 -4.58 -5.19
CA ASN A 109 -32.72 -5.42 -5.88
C ASN A 109 -31.78 -4.59 -6.76
N VAL A 110 -32.33 -3.72 -7.62
CA VAL A 110 -31.53 -2.91 -8.55
C VAL A 110 -30.60 -1.93 -7.79
N PRO A 111 -31.09 -1.11 -6.83
CA PRO A 111 -30.21 -0.27 -6.04
C PRO A 111 -29.15 -1.06 -5.24
N THR A 112 -29.47 -2.28 -4.76
CA THR A 112 -28.50 -3.14 -4.07
C THR A 112 -27.37 -3.60 -5.00
N ILE A 113 -27.69 -3.96 -6.24
CA ILE A 113 -26.68 -4.31 -7.25
C ILE A 113 -25.82 -3.10 -7.59
N ASP A 114 -26.44 -1.96 -7.83
CA ASP A 114 -25.69 -0.74 -8.16
C ASP A 114 -24.81 -0.28 -6.99
N ARG A 115 -25.30 -0.41 -5.74
CA ARG A 115 -24.51 -0.17 -4.54
C ARG A 115 -23.27 -1.08 -4.49
N ALA A 116 -23.43 -2.37 -4.79
CA ALA A 116 -22.31 -3.32 -4.80
C ALA A 116 -21.30 -2.99 -5.91
N ARG A 117 -21.76 -2.58 -7.09
CA ARG A 117 -20.91 -2.11 -8.19
C ARG A 117 -20.15 -0.82 -7.82
N ARG A 118 -20.81 0.15 -7.17
CA ARG A 118 -20.15 1.36 -6.66
C ARG A 118 -19.14 1.02 -5.56
N GLY A 119 -19.47 0.07 -4.68
CA GLY A 119 -18.55 -0.47 -3.69
C GLY A 119 -17.28 -1.10 -4.30
N TYR A 120 -17.41 -1.78 -5.45
CA TYR A 120 -16.26 -2.25 -6.21
C TYR A 120 -15.44 -1.09 -6.80
N ALA A 121 -16.09 -0.07 -7.35
CA ALA A 121 -15.39 1.12 -7.84
C ALA A 121 -14.64 1.88 -6.72
N VAL A 122 -15.18 1.90 -5.49
CA VAL A 122 -14.47 2.40 -4.29
C VAL A 122 -13.20 1.60 -4.04
N ALA A 123 -13.30 0.26 -4.04
CA ALA A 123 -12.15 -0.61 -3.82
C ALA A 123 -11.08 -0.48 -4.92
N GLN A 124 -11.47 -0.18 -6.16
CA GLN A 124 -10.53 0.15 -7.25
C GLN A 124 -9.80 1.48 -7.00
N ALA A 125 -10.49 2.50 -6.48
CA ALA A 125 -9.85 3.76 -6.11
C ALA A 125 -8.87 3.59 -4.94
N ASP A 126 -9.21 2.71 -3.97
CA ASP A 126 -8.31 2.34 -2.88
C ASP A 126 -7.06 1.59 -3.39
N LEU A 127 -7.22 0.69 -4.37
CA LEU A 127 -6.11 -0.03 -5.00
C LEU A 127 -5.16 0.93 -5.75
N GLU A 128 -5.71 1.88 -6.50
CA GLU A 128 -4.92 2.91 -7.18
C GLU A 128 -4.14 3.78 -6.18
N SER A 129 -4.78 4.15 -5.06
CA SER A 129 -4.11 4.86 -3.96
C SER A 129 -2.95 4.06 -3.37
N ALA A 130 -3.16 2.75 -3.14
CA ALA A 130 -2.13 1.85 -2.63
C ALA A 130 -0.97 1.66 -3.62
N GLU A 131 -1.24 1.63 -4.93
CA GLU A 131 -0.21 1.57 -5.97
C GLU A 131 0.64 2.84 -5.98
N GLN A 132 0.01 4.02 -5.93
CA GLN A 132 0.74 5.30 -5.83
C GLN A 132 1.57 5.38 -4.55
N GLU A 133 1.05 4.88 -3.43
CA GLU A 133 1.79 4.83 -2.17
C GLU A 133 2.99 3.88 -2.25
N LEU A 134 2.85 2.71 -2.87
CA LEU A 134 3.95 1.77 -3.10
C LEU A 134 5.07 2.44 -3.90
N ILE A 135 4.73 3.16 -4.99
CA ILE A 135 5.70 3.90 -5.81
C ILE A 135 6.49 4.88 -4.95
N VAL A 136 5.81 5.71 -4.14
CA VAL A 136 6.47 6.74 -3.33
C VAL A 136 7.30 6.13 -2.20
N ARG A 137 6.80 5.09 -1.52
CA ARG A 137 7.55 4.39 -0.46
C ARG A 137 8.82 3.75 -1.01
N LEU A 138 8.70 3.05 -2.13
CA LEU A 138 9.86 2.42 -2.79
C LEU A 138 10.88 3.47 -3.26
N ALA A 139 10.43 4.53 -3.93
CA ALA A 139 11.31 5.61 -4.38
C ALA A 139 12.01 6.28 -3.19
N THR A 140 11.30 6.50 -2.08
CA THR A 140 11.89 7.05 -0.86
C THR A 140 12.97 6.12 -0.32
N ALA A 141 12.70 4.82 -0.18
CA ALA A 141 13.68 3.85 0.30
C ALA A 141 14.90 3.74 -0.63
N TYR A 142 14.68 3.79 -1.95
CA TYR A 142 15.72 3.77 -2.97
C TYR A 142 16.68 4.97 -2.82
N PHE A 143 16.14 6.19 -2.77
CA PHE A 143 16.94 7.39 -2.65
C PHE A 143 17.52 7.59 -1.26
N ASP A 144 16.90 7.05 -0.21
CA ASP A 144 17.48 7.00 1.14
C ASP A 144 18.77 6.16 1.18
N VAL A 145 18.81 5.01 0.48
CA VAL A 145 20.04 4.20 0.36
C VAL A 145 21.15 4.99 -0.35
N LEU A 146 20.80 5.69 -1.43
CA LEU A 146 21.78 6.52 -2.15
C LEU A 146 22.29 7.67 -1.30
N ALA A 147 21.42 8.37 -0.58
CA ALA A 147 21.80 9.46 0.34
C ALA A 147 22.70 8.96 1.47
N ALA A 148 22.40 7.78 2.03
CA ALA A 148 23.25 7.17 3.07
C ALA A 148 24.61 6.72 2.52
N LYS A 149 24.65 6.21 1.27
CA LYS A 149 25.90 5.85 0.59
C LYS A 149 26.79 7.07 0.34
N ASP A 150 26.21 8.18 -0.12
CA ASP A 150 26.95 9.42 -0.33
C ASP A 150 27.42 10.03 1.01
N ALA A 151 26.58 9.95 2.06
CA ALA A 151 26.95 10.37 3.40
C ALA A 151 28.13 9.58 3.97
N LEU A 152 28.16 8.24 3.76
CA LEU A 152 29.29 7.40 4.13
C LEU A 152 30.55 7.78 3.36
N THR A 153 30.45 7.90 2.04
CA THR A 153 31.58 8.31 1.18
C THR A 153 32.17 9.66 1.61
N THR A 154 31.29 10.62 1.88
CA THR A 154 31.69 11.96 2.35
C THR A 154 32.33 11.90 3.73
N SER A 155 31.79 11.07 4.66
CA SER A 155 32.36 10.87 5.99
C SER A 155 33.76 10.24 5.93
N GLN A 156 33.95 9.26 5.05
CA GLN A 156 35.26 8.62 4.81
C GLN A 156 36.28 9.63 4.26
N ALA A 157 35.88 10.45 3.29
CA ALA A 157 36.73 11.50 2.75
C ALA A 157 37.10 12.55 3.80
N ASN A 158 36.14 12.96 4.65
CA ASN A 158 36.39 13.86 5.77
C ASN A 158 37.40 13.26 6.76
N LYS A 159 37.19 12.01 7.19
CA LYS A 159 38.12 11.31 8.09
C LYS A 159 39.52 11.22 7.49
N ALA A 160 39.65 10.90 6.21
CA ALA A 160 40.94 10.83 5.53
C ALA A 160 41.66 12.17 5.58
N GLY A 161 40.99 13.27 5.21
CA GLY A 161 41.59 14.60 5.28
C GLY A 161 41.94 15.05 6.70
N ILE A 162 41.10 14.75 7.72
CA ILE A 162 41.45 15.04 9.13
C ILE A 162 42.64 14.21 9.57
N SER A 163 42.77 12.95 9.12
CA SER A 163 43.93 12.10 9.39
C SER A 163 45.25 12.72 8.87
N GLU A 164 45.20 13.29 7.65
CA GLU A 164 46.35 14.00 7.09
C GLU A 164 46.73 15.25 7.90
N GLN A 165 45.73 16.02 8.33
CA GLN A 165 45.97 17.19 9.19
C GLN A 165 46.52 16.81 10.56
N LEU A 166 46.03 15.69 11.16
CA LEU A 166 46.57 15.18 12.41
C LEU A 166 48.05 14.75 12.25
N ALA A 167 48.36 14.04 11.18
CA ALA A 167 49.73 13.64 10.87
C ALA A 167 50.64 14.86 10.66
N SER A 168 50.16 15.90 10.01
CA SER A 168 50.85 17.17 9.85
C SER A 168 51.07 17.90 11.19
N ALA A 169 50.02 17.99 12.04
CA ALA A 169 50.11 18.58 13.35
C ALA A 169 51.12 17.88 14.28
N LYS A 170 51.16 16.54 14.25
CA LYS A 170 52.14 15.74 14.97
C LYS A 170 53.58 16.05 14.54
N ARG A 171 53.85 16.02 13.21
CA ARG A 171 55.18 16.35 12.67
C ARG A 171 55.62 17.78 13.00
N ASN A 172 54.72 18.76 12.90
CA ASN A 172 55.00 20.16 13.20
C ASN A 172 55.26 20.37 14.70
N PHE A 173 54.62 19.62 15.58
CA PHE A 173 54.92 19.62 17.01
C PHE A 173 56.31 19.03 17.31
N GLU A 174 56.67 17.89 16.66
CA GLU A 174 57.98 17.27 16.84
C GLU A 174 59.14 18.18 16.44
N VAL A 175 58.95 19.00 15.40
CA VAL A 175 59.97 20.00 14.99
C VAL A 175 59.82 21.38 15.67
N GLY A 176 58.87 21.52 16.61
CA GLY A 176 58.67 22.71 17.40
C GLY A 176 57.96 23.87 16.73
N THR A 177 57.30 23.65 15.58
CA THR A 177 56.55 24.68 14.81
C THR A 177 55.05 24.69 15.10
N ALA A 178 54.54 23.74 15.90
CA ALA A 178 53.13 23.70 16.35
C ALA A 178 53.04 23.39 17.86
N THR A 179 51.88 23.66 18.46
CA THR A 179 51.65 23.46 19.90
C THR A 179 51.11 22.01 20.15
N ILE A 180 51.27 21.58 21.41
CA ILE A 180 50.63 20.32 21.84
C ILE A 180 49.08 20.39 21.73
N THR A 181 48.53 21.61 21.90
CA THR A 181 47.08 21.88 21.77
C THR A 181 46.62 21.58 20.37
N ASP A 182 47.32 22.04 19.31
CA ASP A 182 46.98 21.74 17.91
C ASP A 182 46.91 20.24 17.64
N THR A 183 47.85 19.47 18.20
CA THR A 183 47.89 18.03 18.07
C THR A 183 46.70 17.35 18.78
N ARG A 184 46.38 17.80 20.00
CA ARG A 184 45.24 17.26 20.79
C ARG A 184 43.91 17.57 20.14
N GLU A 185 43.76 18.76 19.58
CA GLU A 185 42.53 19.16 18.86
C GLU A 185 42.35 18.38 17.56
N ALA A 186 43.41 18.20 16.76
CA ALA A 186 43.36 17.36 15.57
C ALA A 186 43.04 15.89 15.91
N GLN A 187 43.55 15.36 17.04
CA GLN A 187 43.21 14.02 17.52
C GLN A 187 41.74 13.93 17.90
N ALA A 188 41.20 14.90 18.67
CA ALA A 188 39.80 14.91 19.03
C ALA A 188 38.87 14.97 17.79
N ARG A 189 39.24 15.76 16.79
CA ARG A 189 38.51 15.81 15.50
C ARG A 189 38.57 14.50 14.73
N TYR A 190 39.71 13.81 14.75
CA TYR A 190 39.84 12.50 14.13
C TYR A 190 38.99 11.45 14.82
N ASP A 191 38.99 11.40 16.14
CA ASP A 191 38.18 10.45 16.91
C ASP A 191 36.68 10.70 16.68
N LEU A 192 36.26 11.95 16.59
CA LEU A 192 34.88 12.30 16.22
C LEU A 192 34.54 11.88 14.78
N ALA A 193 35.47 12.06 13.83
CA ALA A 193 35.25 11.63 12.43
C ALA A 193 35.14 10.10 12.31
N VAL A 194 35.89 9.34 13.10
CA VAL A 194 35.72 7.87 13.19
C VAL A 194 34.33 7.49 13.70
N ALA A 195 33.85 8.16 14.74
CA ALA A 195 32.50 7.91 15.25
C ALA A 195 31.41 8.26 14.22
N GLN A 196 31.57 9.35 13.46
CA GLN A 196 30.65 9.76 12.38
C GLN A 196 30.65 8.76 11.22
N GLU A 197 31.80 8.24 10.81
CA GLU A 197 31.88 7.19 9.79
C GLU A 197 31.16 5.91 10.22
N LEU A 198 31.37 5.44 11.45
CA LEU A 198 30.69 4.25 11.99
C LEU A 198 29.17 4.45 12.02
N ALA A 199 28.70 5.66 12.39
CA ALA A 199 27.28 5.98 12.37
C ALA A 199 26.71 5.99 10.94
N ALA A 200 27.44 6.54 9.96
CA ALA A 200 27.04 6.57 8.56
C ALA A 200 27.03 5.15 7.93
N ASP A 201 27.99 4.29 8.27
CA ASP A 201 28.01 2.90 7.83
C ASP A 201 26.81 2.11 8.38
N ASN A 202 26.51 2.29 9.66
CA ASN A 202 25.32 1.66 10.25
C ASN A 202 24.03 2.17 9.61
N ASP A 203 23.88 3.48 9.35
CA ASP A 203 22.69 4.05 8.67
C ASP A 203 22.53 3.45 7.28
N LEU A 204 23.60 3.36 6.49
CA LEU A 204 23.56 2.72 5.17
C LEU A 204 23.08 1.26 5.26
N ARG A 205 23.56 0.49 6.24
CA ARG A 205 23.12 -0.90 6.45
C ARG A 205 21.62 -0.97 6.75
N VAL A 206 21.13 -0.11 7.64
CA VAL A 206 19.70 -0.05 8.01
C VAL A 206 18.85 0.31 6.79
N LYS A 207 19.27 1.32 6.00
CA LYS A 207 18.54 1.74 4.78
C LYS A 207 18.51 0.63 3.72
N ARG A 208 19.61 -0.12 3.55
CA ARG A 208 19.64 -1.29 2.66
C ARG A 208 18.66 -2.38 3.11
N VAL A 209 18.66 -2.75 4.39
CA VAL A 209 17.71 -3.73 4.92
C VAL A 209 16.26 -3.29 4.68
N THR A 210 15.96 -2.00 4.86
CA THR A 210 14.64 -1.46 4.58
C THR A 210 14.24 -1.60 3.11
N LEU A 211 15.15 -1.29 2.17
CA LEU A 211 14.90 -1.46 0.74
C LEU A 211 14.72 -2.93 0.36
N ASP A 212 15.59 -3.81 0.88
CA ASP A 212 15.52 -5.25 0.67
C ASP A 212 14.16 -5.83 1.12
N GLN A 213 13.62 -5.32 2.24
CA GLN A 213 12.32 -5.72 2.76
C GLN A 213 11.16 -5.32 1.83
N PHE A 214 11.23 -4.15 1.18
CA PHE A 214 10.19 -3.74 0.21
C PHE A 214 10.17 -4.59 -1.05
N VAL A 215 11.35 -5.03 -1.50
CA VAL A 215 11.52 -5.75 -2.76
C VAL A 215 11.47 -7.27 -2.58
N GLY A 216 11.66 -7.77 -1.36
CA GLY A 216 11.76 -9.21 -1.06
C GLY A 216 13.03 -9.85 -1.62
N ARG A 217 14.11 -9.05 -1.82
CA ARG A 217 15.42 -9.50 -2.30
C ARG A 217 16.49 -8.97 -1.37
N VAL A 218 17.55 -9.75 -1.15
CA VAL A 218 18.68 -9.36 -0.31
C VAL A 218 19.81 -8.81 -1.17
N GLY A 219 20.44 -7.74 -0.70
CA GLY A 219 21.62 -7.17 -1.36
C GLY A 219 21.28 -6.31 -2.57
N VAL A 220 20.14 -5.61 -2.54
CA VAL A 220 19.75 -4.66 -3.60
C VAL A 220 20.72 -3.47 -3.62
N GLU A 221 21.33 -3.21 -4.77
CA GLU A 221 22.19 -2.04 -4.99
C GLU A 221 21.52 -1.05 -5.97
N PRO A 222 21.04 0.12 -5.47
CA PRO A 222 20.44 1.14 -6.34
C PRO A 222 21.48 1.84 -7.22
N LYS A 223 21.10 2.19 -8.46
CA LYS A 223 21.90 3.04 -9.36
C LYS A 223 21.88 4.48 -8.86
N GLY A 224 23.04 5.12 -8.80
CA GLY A 224 23.17 6.55 -8.47
C GLY A 224 22.58 7.49 -9.53
N LEU A 225 22.48 8.79 -9.20
CA LEU A 225 22.13 9.80 -10.20
C LEU A 225 23.26 10.01 -11.19
N ALA A 226 22.92 10.25 -12.45
CA ALA A 226 23.88 10.60 -13.50
C ALA A 226 24.48 12.00 -13.22
N VAL A 227 25.74 12.17 -13.55
CA VAL A 227 26.44 13.47 -13.44
C VAL A 227 26.63 14.04 -14.85
N PRO A 228 26.25 15.31 -15.12
CA PRO A 228 25.64 16.29 -14.21
C PRO A 228 24.20 15.94 -13.82
N VAL A 229 23.83 16.24 -12.55
CA VAL A 229 22.51 15.91 -12.05
C VAL A 229 21.44 16.80 -12.69
N ALA A 230 20.58 16.21 -13.52
CA ALA A 230 19.43 16.89 -14.09
C ALA A 230 18.23 16.75 -13.12
N LEU A 231 17.71 17.86 -12.60
CA LEU A 231 16.52 17.83 -11.75
C LEU A 231 15.26 17.78 -12.61
N PRO A 232 14.20 17.03 -12.17
CA PRO A 232 12.96 16.92 -12.91
C PRO A 232 12.30 18.29 -13.08
N ALA A 233 11.92 18.63 -14.31
CA ALA A 233 11.16 19.83 -14.60
C ALA A 233 9.70 19.65 -14.12
N LEU A 234 9.10 20.70 -13.57
CA LEU A 234 7.67 20.70 -13.27
C LEU A 234 6.89 20.99 -14.57
N PRO A 235 5.87 20.21 -14.91
CA PRO A 235 5.02 20.44 -16.09
C PRO A 235 4.29 21.81 -16.06
N SER A 236 3.97 22.30 -14.87
CA SER A 236 3.35 23.63 -14.67
C SER A 236 3.96 24.32 -13.46
N THR A 237 4.19 25.62 -13.60
CA THR A 237 4.61 26.54 -12.51
C THR A 237 3.42 27.14 -11.75
N ASN A 238 2.19 26.91 -12.21
CA ASN A 238 0.97 27.38 -11.56
C ASN A 238 0.41 26.29 -10.63
N VAL A 239 0.31 26.59 -9.35
CA VAL A 239 -0.23 25.69 -8.31
C VAL A 239 -1.70 25.36 -8.53
N ASP A 240 -2.48 26.31 -9.04
CA ASP A 240 -3.94 26.11 -9.23
C ASP A 240 -4.26 25.07 -10.30
N THR A 241 -3.39 24.93 -11.31
CA THR A 241 -3.49 23.86 -12.32
C THR A 241 -3.36 22.47 -11.65
N TRP A 242 -2.41 22.32 -10.72
CA TRP A 242 -2.22 21.09 -9.97
C TRP A 242 -3.41 20.77 -9.06
N VAL A 243 -3.95 21.79 -8.38
CA VAL A 243 -5.12 21.65 -7.51
C VAL A 243 -6.38 21.29 -8.31
N ALA A 244 -6.60 21.90 -9.46
CA ALA A 244 -7.73 21.57 -10.33
C ALA A 244 -7.65 20.11 -10.83
N THR A 245 -6.46 19.67 -11.24
CA THR A 245 -6.24 18.28 -11.64
C THR A 245 -6.45 17.32 -10.48
N ALA A 246 -6.02 17.69 -9.28
CA ALA A 246 -6.20 16.89 -8.08
C ALA A 246 -7.69 16.70 -7.72
N ASP A 247 -8.53 17.73 -7.83
CA ASP A 247 -9.98 17.60 -7.58
C ASP A 247 -10.67 16.62 -8.54
N ASP A 248 -10.17 16.51 -9.77
CA ASP A 248 -10.75 15.61 -10.78
C ASP A 248 -10.19 14.18 -10.69
N GLN A 249 -8.86 14.03 -10.55
CA GLN A 249 -8.17 12.76 -10.78
C GLN A 249 -7.72 12.04 -9.50
N HIS A 250 -7.68 12.73 -8.34
CA HIS A 250 -7.13 12.13 -7.14
C HIS A 250 -8.00 10.98 -6.61
N PRO A 251 -7.41 9.77 -6.37
CA PRO A 251 -8.18 8.59 -5.93
C PRO A 251 -9.00 8.82 -4.67
N ALA A 252 -8.52 9.62 -3.69
CA ALA A 252 -9.26 9.91 -2.47
C ALA A 252 -10.52 10.75 -2.72
N VAL A 253 -10.50 11.72 -3.65
CA VAL A 253 -11.69 12.48 -4.03
C VAL A 253 -12.67 11.59 -4.78
N ARG A 254 -12.18 10.75 -5.70
CA ARG A 254 -13.00 9.78 -6.43
C ARG A 254 -13.66 8.78 -5.49
N ARG A 255 -12.91 8.26 -4.51
CA ARG A 255 -13.44 7.39 -3.45
C ARG A 255 -14.56 8.05 -2.65
N ALA A 256 -14.38 9.30 -2.22
CA ALA A 256 -15.39 10.04 -1.46
C ALA A 256 -16.64 10.34 -2.31
N ARG A 257 -16.48 10.66 -3.60
CA ARG A 257 -17.59 10.85 -4.56
C ARG A 257 -18.39 9.56 -4.72
N LEU A 258 -17.73 8.43 -4.93
CA LEU A 258 -18.35 7.11 -5.00
C LEU A 258 -19.01 6.71 -3.67
N GLY A 259 -18.41 7.10 -2.53
CA GLY A 259 -19.01 6.92 -1.20
C GLY A 259 -20.34 7.66 -1.03
N LEU A 260 -20.45 8.88 -1.57
CA LEU A 260 -21.71 9.62 -1.63
C LEU A 260 -22.74 8.88 -2.50
N GLU A 261 -22.36 8.38 -3.68
CA GLU A 261 -23.26 7.60 -4.53
C GLU A 261 -23.75 6.32 -3.83
N VAL A 262 -22.87 5.62 -3.06
CA VAL A 262 -23.25 4.47 -2.23
C VAL A 262 -24.29 4.89 -1.18
N ALA A 263 -24.10 6.01 -0.48
CA ALA A 263 -25.05 6.50 0.53
C ALA A 263 -26.41 6.86 -0.09
N GLN A 264 -26.43 7.44 -1.30
CA GLN A 264 -27.65 7.72 -2.06
C GLN A 264 -28.40 6.43 -2.45
N LEU A 265 -27.68 5.39 -2.84
CA LEU A 265 -28.25 4.07 -3.13
C LEU A 265 -28.79 3.40 -1.84
N ASP A 266 -28.10 3.55 -0.70
CA ASP A 266 -28.62 3.10 0.59
C ASP A 266 -29.95 3.78 0.97
N THR A 267 -30.11 5.07 0.65
CA THR A 267 -31.39 5.79 0.81
C THR A 267 -32.47 5.22 -0.12
N GLN A 268 -32.11 4.88 -1.37
CA GLN A 268 -33.07 4.24 -2.29
C GLN A 268 -33.49 2.84 -1.81
N ILE A 269 -32.56 2.05 -1.29
CA ILE A 269 -32.84 0.72 -0.69
C ILE A 269 -33.76 0.87 0.51
N ALA A 270 -33.53 1.86 1.39
CA ALA A 270 -34.38 2.12 2.53
C ALA A 270 -35.82 2.50 2.10
N ARG A 271 -35.98 3.36 1.08
CA ARG A 271 -37.28 3.72 0.51
C ARG A 271 -37.97 2.56 -0.19
N ALA A 272 -37.22 1.60 -0.74
CA ALA A 272 -37.79 0.39 -1.32
C ALA A 272 -38.51 -0.48 -0.29
N GLY A 273 -38.20 -0.34 1.01
CA GLY A 273 -38.88 -0.98 2.12
C GLY A 273 -40.35 -0.54 2.31
N GLU A 274 -40.80 0.53 1.64
CA GLU A 274 -42.21 0.96 1.60
C GLU A 274 -42.98 0.36 0.39
N ARG A 275 -42.29 -0.38 -0.49
CA ARG A 275 -42.87 -0.94 -1.71
C ARG A 275 -43.20 -2.41 -1.55
N PRO A 276 -44.18 -2.94 -2.32
CA PRO A 276 -44.47 -4.38 -2.30
C PRO A 276 -43.31 -5.20 -2.87
N THR A 277 -43.23 -6.47 -2.47
CA THR A 277 -42.36 -7.48 -3.07
C THR A 277 -43.21 -8.62 -3.62
N LEU A 278 -42.80 -9.21 -4.75
CA LEU A 278 -43.43 -10.37 -5.37
C LEU A 278 -42.38 -11.45 -5.60
N ASP A 279 -42.55 -12.57 -4.93
CA ASP A 279 -41.67 -13.74 -5.04
C ASP A 279 -42.43 -14.92 -5.66
N ALA A 280 -41.80 -15.61 -6.62
CA ALA A 280 -42.24 -16.88 -7.12
C ALA A 280 -41.50 -18.02 -6.38
N ASN A 281 -42.25 -18.98 -5.88
CA ASN A 281 -41.73 -20.14 -5.16
C ASN A 281 -42.22 -21.44 -5.82
N ALA A 282 -41.32 -22.41 -5.97
CA ALA A 282 -41.68 -23.75 -6.44
C ALA A 282 -41.03 -24.75 -5.48
N THR A 283 -41.81 -25.75 -5.05
CA THR A 283 -41.30 -26.82 -4.19
C THR A 283 -41.74 -28.18 -4.75
N VAL A 284 -40.83 -29.14 -4.74
CA VAL A 284 -41.12 -30.55 -5.06
C VAL A 284 -40.44 -31.39 -4.00
N GLY A 285 -41.17 -32.20 -3.28
CA GLY A 285 -40.57 -32.99 -2.22
C GLY A 285 -41.39 -34.22 -1.84
N GLY A 286 -40.83 -35.02 -0.97
CA GLY A 286 -41.49 -36.18 -0.36
C GLY A 286 -41.27 -36.16 1.17
N GLN A 287 -42.29 -36.60 1.89
CA GLN A 287 -42.25 -36.79 3.32
C GLN A 287 -42.62 -38.24 3.63
N ASN A 288 -41.80 -38.91 4.43
CA ASN A 288 -42.14 -40.22 4.99
C ASN A 288 -42.42 -40.02 6.46
N LEU A 289 -43.65 -40.30 6.85
CA LEU A 289 -44.14 -40.20 8.22
C LEU A 289 -44.29 -41.60 8.79
N HIS A 290 -43.64 -41.87 9.92
CA HIS A 290 -43.77 -43.09 10.69
C HIS A 290 -44.22 -42.73 12.09
N ASN A 291 -45.44 -43.13 12.47
CA ASN A 291 -46.01 -42.87 13.79
C ASN A 291 -46.11 -44.20 14.54
N ASN A 292 -45.66 -44.23 15.79
CA ASN A 292 -46.00 -45.24 16.79
C ASN A 292 -46.98 -44.65 17.79
N LEU A 293 -48.22 -45.07 17.72
CA LEU A 293 -49.24 -44.79 18.71
C LEU A 293 -49.46 -46.02 19.59
N ASP A 294 -49.36 -45.83 20.90
CA ASP A 294 -49.76 -46.87 21.87
C ASP A 294 -51.25 -46.68 22.13
N GLY A 295 -52.07 -47.67 21.65
CA GLY A 295 -53.53 -47.68 21.92
C GLY A 295 -54.43 -47.77 20.66
N ILE A 296 -55.75 -47.78 20.88
CA ILE A 296 -56.82 -48.04 19.89
C ILE A 296 -56.88 -46.96 18.75
N ALA A 297 -56.23 -45.83 18.90
CA ALA A 297 -56.27 -44.72 17.94
C ALA A 297 -55.28 -44.87 16.74
N ALA A 298 -54.64 -46.03 16.57
CA ALA A 298 -53.62 -46.24 15.54
C ALA A 298 -54.15 -46.23 14.07
N GLN A 299 -55.44 -46.14 13.89
CA GLN A 299 -56.07 -46.36 12.57
C GLN A 299 -56.32 -45.10 11.72
N SER A 300 -56.08 -43.90 12.25
CA SER A 300 -56.43 -42.64 11.57
C SER A 300 -55.28 -41.68 11.30
N THR A 301 -54.04 -42.00 11.67
CA THR A 301 -52.91 -41.11 11.42
C THR A 301 -52.19 -41.58 10.16
N GLY A 302 -52.13 -40.73 9.13
CA GLY A 302 -51.56 -41.01 7.81
C GLY A 302 -50.06 -41.35 7.87
N VAL A 303 -49.80 -42.63 8.20
CA VAL A 303 -48.45 -43.22 8.13
C VAL A 303 -48.15 -43.56 6.67
N GLY A 304 -46.97 -43.14 6.20
CA GLY A 304 -46.58 -43.49 4.83
C GLY A 304 -45.82 -42.36 4.15
N THR A 305 -45.65 -42.52 2.84
CA THR A 305 -44.95 -41.55 2.03
C THR A 305 -45.93 -40.63 1.31
N SER A 306 -45.84 -39.35 1.50
CA SER A 306 -46.56 -38.35 0.74
C SER A 306 -45.59 -37.61 -0.18
N LYS A 307 -46.02 -37.25 -1.38
CA LYS A 307 -45.30 -36.44 -2.35
C LYS A 307 -46.05 -35.13 -2.54
N THR A 308 -45.31 -34.03 -2.56
CA THR A 308 -45.89 -32.68 -2.71
C THR A 308 -45.16 -31.96 -3.82
N ALA A 309 -45.90 -31.36 -4.73
CA ALA A 309 -45.41 -30.40 -5.70
C ALA A 309 -46.28 -29.15 -5.60
N SER A 310 -45.66 -27.97 -5.43
CA SER A 310 -46.36 -26.70 -5.39
C SER A 310 -45.60 -25.63 -6.15
N ILE A 311 -46.35 -24.75 -6.78
CA ILE A 311 -45.87 -23.48 -7.34
C ILE A 311 -46.78 -22.37 -6.82
N GLY A 312 -46.21 -21.27 -6.45
CA GLY A 312 -46.95 -20.16 -5.88
C GLY A 312 -46.28 -18.81 -6.13
N LEU A 313 -47.08 -17.75 -6.04
CA LEU A 313 -46.63 -16.37 -6.02
C LEU A 313 -47.00 -15.79 -4.65
N THR A 314 -46.03 -15.15 -4.03
CA THR A 314 -46.22 -14.47 -2.74
C THR A 314 -46.02 -12.98 -2.91
N LEU A 315 -47.11 -12.20 -2.75
CA LEU A 315 -47.07 -10.74 -2.68
C LEU A 315 -47.03 -10.33 -1.21
N SER A 316 -45.99 -9.56 -0.85
CA SER A 316 -45.85 -8.98 0.49
C SER A 316 -45.85 -7.47 0.41
N PHE A 317 -46.72 -6.79 1.14
CA PHE A 317 -46.79 -5.32 1.19
C PHE A 317 -46.88 -4.85 2.65
N PRO A 318 -45.83 -4.14 3.15
CA PRO A 318 -45.83 -3.66 4.51
C PRO A 318 -46.74 -2.42 4.65
N LEU A 319 -47.91 -2.59 5.28
CA LEU A 319 -48.85 -1.49 5.49
C LEU A 319 -48.48 -0.60 6.69
N TYR A 320 -47.93 -1.21 7.73
CA TYR A 320 -47.49 -0.50 8.94
C TYR A 320 -46.30 -1.23 9.57
N THR A 321 -45.21 -0.51 9.81
CA THR A 321 -43.96 -1.08 10.34
C THR A 321 -43.57 -0.52 11.71
N GLY A 322 -44.50 0.12 12.42
CA GLY A 322 -44.24 0.75 13.72
C GLY A 322 -43.20 1.90 13.66
N GLY A 323 -43.05 2.55 12.50
CA GLY A 323 -42.07 3.62 12.28
C GLY A 323 -40.66 3.14 11.92
N LEU A 324 -40.41 1.80 11.79
CA LEU A 324 -39.10 1.26 11.47
C LEU A 324 -38.59 1.79 10.11
N THR A 325 -39.42 1.70 9.06
CA THR A 325 -39.02 2.09 7.68
C THR A 325 -38.76 3.60 7.60
N GLN A 326 -39.62 4.43 8.21
CA GLN A 326 -39.45 5.90 8.23
C GLN A 326 -38.18 6.33 8.97
N ASN A 327 -37.85 5.69 10.09
CA ASN A 327 -36.62 5.98 10.81
C ASN A 327 -35.38 5.47 10.06
N ARG A 328 -35.48 4.35 9.34
CA ARG A 328 -34.41 3.87 8.45
C ARG A 328 -34.17 4.84 7.30
N ILE A 329 -35.20 5.38 6.68
CA ILE A 329 -35.06 6.41 5.63
C ILE A 329 -34.41 7.69 6.21
N ARG A 330 -34.83 8.11 7.41
CA ARG A 330 -34.22 9.27 8.09
C ARG A 330 -32.73 9.05 8.37
N GLU A 331 -32.38 7.88 8.90
CA GLU A 331 -31.00 7.49 9.15
C GLU A 331 -30.15 7.59 7.87
N THR A 332 -30.61 6.99 6.77
CA THR A 332 -29.88 7.01 5.52
C THR A 332 -29.74 8.39 4.91
N LEU A 333 -30.74 9.27 5.06
CA LEU A 333 -30.64 10.67 4.62
C LEU A 333 -29.57 11.45 5.41
N VAL A 334 -29.45 11.22 6.73
CA VAL A 334 -28.38 11.85 7.53
C VAL A 334 -27.02 11.28 7.17
N LEU A 335 -26.92 9.97 6.85
CA LEU A 335 -25.70 9.35 6.36
C LEU A 335 -25.31 9.87 4.95
N GLU A 336 -26.27 10.20 4.08
CA GLU A 336 -26.01 10.85 2.81
C GLU A 336 -25.42 12.26 3.01
N GLU A 337 -25.99 13.04 3.95
CA GLU A 337 -25.45 14.36 4.30
C GLU A 337 -24.02 14.25 4.87
N LYS A 338 -23.77 13.23 5.73
CA LYS A 338 -22.41 12.93 6.19
C LYS A 338 -21.48 12.65 5.02
N ALA A 339 -21.87 11.80 4.08
CA ALA A 339 -21.03 11.46 2.91
C ALA A 339 -20.76 12.68 2.01
N ARG A 340 -21.69 13.63 1.93
CA ARG A 340 -21.49 14.91 1.22
C ARG A 340 -20.41 15.75 1.91
N ASN A 341 -20.47 15.86 3.22
CA ASN A 341 -19.45 16.55 4.01
C ASN A 341 -18.08 15.86 3.95
N ASP A 342 -18.07 14.51 3.92
CA ASP A 342 -16.83 13.72 3.72
C ASP A 342 -16.19 14.01 2.35
N LEU A 343 -16.98 14.18 1.29
CA LEU A 343 -16.50 14.59 -0.04
C LEU A 343 -15.90 16.00 -0.02
N ASP A 344 -16.57 16.95 0.61
CA ASP A 344 -16.05 18.31 0.74
C ASP A 344 -14.76 18.36 1.56
N TYR A 345 -14.68 17.57 2.61
CA TYR A 345 -13.44 17.40 3.38
C TYR A 345 -12.32 16.82 2.53
N ALA A 346 -12.58 15.74 1.78
CA ALA A 346 -11.58 15.10 0.92
C ALA A 346 -11.02 16.08 -0.12
N ARG A 347 -11.88 16.89 -0.77
CA ARG A 347 -11.47 17.92 -1.72
C ARG A 347 -10.53 18.94 -1.09
N ARG A 348 -10.90 19.47 0.08
CA ARG A 348 -10.07 20.46 0.80
C ARG A 348 -8.73 19.88 1.24
N ALA A 349 -8.74 18.66 1.78
CA ALA A 349 -7.54 17.97 2.22
C ALA A 349 -6.57 17.69 1.06
N VAL A 350 -7.10 17.23 -0.09
CA VAL A 350 -6.29 16.99 -1.30
C VAL A 350 -5.75 18.30 -1.87
N ALA A 351 -6.56 19.36 -1.93
CA ALA A 351 -6.10 20.68 -2.38
C ALA A 351 -4.97 21.23 -1.50
N GLU A 352 -5.08 21.08 -0.18
CA GLU A 352 -4.03 21.49 0.77
C GLU A 352 -2.76 20.66 0.58
N ALA A 353 -2.88 19.33 0.51
CA ALA A 353 -1.75 18.43 0.30
C ALA A 353 -1.01 18.74 -1.01
N THR A 354 -1.74 19.01 -2.08
CA THR A 354 -1.19 19.37 -3.38
C THR A 354 -0.43 20.70 -3.33
N ARG A 355 -1.00 21.73 -2.69
CA ARG A 355 -0.29 23.02 -2.50
C ARG A 355 0.97 22.86 -1.67
N ARG A 356 0.90 22.11 -0.57
CA ARG A 356 2.06 21.83 0.29
C ARG A 356 3.17 21.10 -0.47
N ALA A 357 2.81 20.06 -1.26
CA ALA A 357 3.77 19.33 -2.07
C ALA A 357 4.40 20.23 -3.16
N PHE A 358 3.62 21.07 -3.83
CA PHE A 358 4.09 22.00 -4.85
C PHE A 358 5.13 22.99 -4.28
N PHE A 359 4.79 23.69 -3.19
CA PHE A 359 5.71 24.64 -2.54
C PHE A 359 6.93 23.91 -1.96
N GLY A 360 6.76 22.66 -1.48
CA GLY A 360 7.86 21.82 -1.03
C GLY A 360 8.88 21.55 -2.15
N VAL A 361 8.44 21.18 -3.35
CA VAL A 361 9.33 20.96 -4.50
C VAL A 361 10.01 22.26 -4.93
N GLN A 362 9.28 23.38 -4.95
CA GLN A 362 9.84 24.68 -5.30
C GLN A 362 10.93 25.11 -4.31
N SER A 363 10.69 24.95 -3.00
CA SER A 363 11.67 25.26 -1.96
C SER A 363 12.91 24.36 -2.07
N LEU A 364 12.73 23.05 -2.28
CA LEU A 364 13.84 22.12 -2.41
C LEU A 364 14.71 22.42 -3.64
N LYS A 365 14.11 22.83 -4.77
CA LYS A 365 14.88 23.25 -5.95
C LYS A 365 15.73 24.49 -5.65
N ALA A 366 15.17 25.47 -4.95
CA ALA A 366 15.93 26.65 -4.52
C ALA A 366 17.05 26.28 -3.55
N GLN A 367 16.81 25.33 -2.63
CA GLN A 367 17.84 24.81 -1.73
C GLN A 367 18.98 24.12 -2.46
N VAL A 368 18.70 23.30 -3.48
CA VAL A 368 19.76 22.68 -4.30
C VAL A 368 20.63 23.76 -4.93
N SER A 369 20.05 24.78 -5.56
CA SER A 369 20.82 25.88 -6.15
C SER A 369 21.67 26.63 -5.12
N ALA A 370 21.14 26.87 -3.92
CA ALA A 370 21.87 27.48 -2.82
C ALA A 370 23.03 26.60 -2.32
N TYR A 371 22.81 25.27 -2.20
CA TYR A 371 23.88 24.34 -1.80
C TYR A 371 24.94 24.18 -2.88
N GLU A 372 24.63 24.26 -4.16
CA GLU A 372 25.61 24.26 -5.26
C GLU A 372 26.53 25.49 -5.19
N ALA A 373 25.95 26.66 -4.93
CA ALA A 373 26.75 27.88 -4.69
C ALA A 373 27.58 27.76 -3.41
N ALA A 374 27.00 27.21 -2.32
CA ALA A 374 27.71 27.01 -1.07
C ALA A 374 28.85 26.00 -1.20
N GLU A 375 28.68 24.91 -1.95
CA GLU A 375 29.75 23.94 -2.23
C GLU A 375 30.93 24.60 -2.94
N SER A 376 30.68 25.37 -4.00
CA SER A 376 31.72 26.13 -4.70
C SER A 376 32.46 27.07 -3.77
N SER A 377 31.75 27.84 -2.94
CA SER A 377 32.33 28.80 -2.00
C SER A 377 33.12 28.12 -0.88
N THR A 378 32.61 27.03 -0.30
CA THR A 378 33.30 26.30 0.77
C THR A 378 34.53 25.57 0.28
N LYS A 379 34.52 25.09 -0.97
CA LYS A 379 35.70 24.51 -1.61
C LYS A 379 36.81 25.54 -1.78
N LEU A 380 36.49 26.71 -2.31
CA LEU A 380 37.45 27.81 -2.45
C LEU A 380 37.95 28.28 -1.08
N ALA A 381 37.08 28.38 -0.09
CA ALA A 381 37.47 28.76 1.28
C ALA A 381 38.44 27.74 1.90
N LEU A 382 38.21 26.42 1.69
CA LEU A 382 39.15 25.39 2.13
C LEU A 382 40.51 25.53 1.46
N GLU A 383 40.56 25.71 0.14
CA GLU A 383 41.80 25.90 -0.61
C GLU A 383 42.58 27.13 -0.12
N ALA A 384 41.89 28.26 0.07
CA ALA A 384 42.48 29.49 0.61
C ALA A 384 43.01 29.33 2.04
N THR A 385 42.25 28.62 2.90
CA THR A 385 42.62 28.35 4.28
C THR A 385 43.85 27.42 4.37
N GLN A 386 43.88 26.38 3.51
CA GLN A 386 45.06 25.49 3.40
C GLN A 386 46.33 26.24 2.93
N LEU A 387 46.17 27.15 1.98
CA LEU A 387 47.27 27.98 1.55
C LEU A 387 47.74 28.91 2.68
N GLY A 388 46.78 29.57 3.37
CA GLY A 388 47.06 30.43 4.53
C GLY A 388 47.77 29.68 5.65
N TYR A 389 47.41 28.44 5.89
CA TYR A 389 48.09 27.57 6.86
C TYR A 389 49.54 27.29 6.46
N LYS A 390 49.78 26.95 5.17
CA LYS A 390 51.14 26.68 4.65
C LYS A 390 52.06 27.89 4.79
N VAL A 391 51.56 29.13 4.67
CA VAL A 391 52.35 30.35 4.81
C VAL A 391 52.35 30.93 6.22
N GLY A 392 51.69 30.25 7.19
CA GLY A 392 51.71 30.60 8.62
C GLY A 392 50.78 31.73 9.07
N VAL A 393 49.82 32.14 8.19
CA VAL A 393 48.81 33.18 8.53
C VAL A 393 47.47 32.62 9.00
N ARG A 394 47.33 31.30 8.98
CA ARG A 394 46.16 30.55 9.48
C ARG A 394 46.62 29.39 10.38
N VAL A 395 45.76 28.97 11.29
CA VAL A 395 46.03 27.84 12.19
C VAL A 395 45.44 26.57 11.68
N ASN A 396 45.91 25.40 12.15
CA ASN A 396 45.42 24.08 11.76
C ASN A 396 43.91 23.92 12.00
N LEU A 397 43.38 24.52 13.09
CA LEU A 397 41.97 24.52 13.42
C LEU A 397 41.10 25.13 12.32
N ASP A 398 41.56 26.21 11.66
CA ASP A 398 40.83 26.86 10.58
C ASP A 398 40.68 25.90 9.38
N VAL A 399 41.73 25.12 9.06
CA VAL A 399 41.69 24.10 7.99
C VAL A 399 40.72 23.01 8.33
N LEU A 400 40.75 22.48 9.57
CA LEU A 400 39.83 21.43 10.03
C LEU A 400 38.35 21.91 10.00
N ASN A 401 38.08 23.15 10.38
CA ASN A 401 36.75 23.74 10.32
C ASN A 401 36.26 23.92 8.87
N ALA A 402 37.10 24.50 7.99
CA ALA A 402 36.77 24.69 6.58
C ALA A 402 36.53 23.35 5.87
N GLN A 403 37.30 22.33 6.19
CA GLN A 403 37.16 20.97 5.68
C GLN A 403 35.82 20.33 6.12
N THR A 404 35.53 20.40 7.43
CA THR A 404 34.25 19.87 7.95
C THR A 404 33.06 20.60 7.34
N GLN A 405 33.15 21.92 7.11
CA GLN A 405 32.10 22.70 6.46
C GLN A 405 31.88 22.27 5.01
N LEU A 406 32.96 22.04 4.22
CA LEU A 406 32.84 21.55 2.84
C LEU A 406 32.13 20.20 2.79
N TYR A 407 32.57 19.23 3.59
CA TYR A 407 31.98 17.89 3.57
C TYR A 407 30.52 17.87 4.09
N SER A 408 30.18 18.70 5.08
CA SER A 408 28.78 18.85 5.47
C SER A 408 27.92 19.43 4.34
N THR A 409 28.42 20.43 3.62
CA THR A 409 27.73 21.05 2.48
C THR A 409 27.53 20.04 1.34
N GLN A 410 28.53 19.21 1.03
CA GLN A 410 28.45 18.17 0.00
C GLN A 410 27.41 17.10 0.35
N ARG A 411 27.40 16.63 1.61
CA ARG A 411 26.38 15.69 2.10
C ARG A 411 24.99 16.28 1.97
N ASP A 412 24.79 17.52 2.39
CA ASP A 412 23.49 18.19 2.40
C ASP A 412 23.02 18.48 0.97
N LEU A 413 23.93 18.82 0.05
CA LEU A 413 23.64 18.95 -1.39
C LEU A 413 23.19 17.62 -2.00
N ALA A 414 23.91 16.52 -1.74
CA ALA A 414 23.56 15.21 -2.25
C ALA A 414 22.14 14.81 -1.78
N LYS A 415 21.87 14.97 -0.47
CA LYS A 415 20.54 14.71 0.09
C LYS A 415 19.48 15.60 -0.53
N ALA A 416 19.70 16.91 -0.68
CA ALA A 416 18.74 17.83 -1.27
C ALA A 416 18.37 17.44 -2.72
N ARG A 417 19.32 16.97 -3.51
CA ARG A 417 19.07 16.47 -4.87
C ARG A 417 18.14 15.28 -4.89
N TYR A 418 18.33 14.29 -4.00
CA TYR A 418 17.43 13.14 -3.85
C TYR A 418 16.05 13.57 -3.34
N ASP A 419 16.00 14.48 -2.38
CA ASP A 419 14.75 15.01 -1.85
C ASP A 419 13.89 15.70 -2.92
N VAL A 420 14.51 16.43 -3.90
CA VAL A 420 13.78 17.00 -5.05
C VAL A 420 13.13 15.91 -5.88
N VAL A 421 13.83 14.82 -6.20
CA VAL A 421 13.28 13.72 -7.00
C VAL A 421 12.10 13.06 -6.28
N VAL A 422 12.28 12.69 -5.01
CA VAL A 422 11.22 12.05 -4.20
C VAL A 422 10.00 12.98 -4.06
N ASN A 423 10.22 14.27 -3.77
CA ASN A 423 9.10 15.21 -3.61
C ASN A 423 8.42 15.55 -4.93
N SER A 424 9.08 15.42 -6.08
CA SER A 424 8.43 15.52 -7.39
C SER A 424 7.44 14.37 -7.61
N LEU A 425 7.76 13.15 -7.17
CA LEU A 425 6.83 12.02 -7.18
C LEU A 425 5.69 12.20 -6.19
N LYS A 426 5.99 12.72 -4.98
CA LYS A 426 4.95 13.06 -3.98
C LYS A 426 3.98 14.14 -4.49
N LEU A 427 4.46 15.11 -5.28
CA LEU A 427 3.58 16.10 -5.90
C LEU A 427 2.65 15.46 -6.94
N ARG A 428 3.16 14.54 -7.76
CA ARG A 428 2.33 13.78 -8.70
C ARG A 428 1.32 12.88 -7.98
N GLN A 429 1.71 12.27 -6.86
CA GLN A 429 0.79 11.53 -6.00
C GLN A 429 -0.29 12.45 -5.43
N ALA A 430 0.08 13.60 -4.85
CA ALA A 430 -0.86 14.56 -4.28
C ALA A 430 -1.84 15.16 -5.31
N SER A 431 -1.44 15.20 -6.60
CA SER A 431 -2.32 15.60 -7.70
C SER A 431 -3.09 14.43 -8.33
N GLY A 432 -2.89 13.18 -7.87
CA GLY A 432 -3.53 11.99 -8.42
C GLY A 432 -3.01 11.54 -9.79
N GLN A 433 -1.89 12.11 -10.25
CA GLN A 433 -1.33 11.83 -11.57
C GLN A 433 -0.22 10.78 -11.56
N LEU A 434 0.22 10.32 -10.36
CA LEU A 434 1.34 9.40 -10.26
C LEU A 434 0.98 8.03 -10.84
N ARG A 435 1.81 7.56 -11.78
CA ARG A 435 1.68 6.26 -12.43
C ARG A 435 3.02 5.53 -12.46
N ALA A 436 2.99 4.23 -12.71
CA ALA A 436 4.20 3.41 -12.85
C ALA A 436 5.14 3.91 -13.98
N GLU A 437 4.57 4.49 -15.05
CA GLU A 437 5.35 5.04 -16.16
C GLU A 437 6.23 6.24 -15.73
N ASP A 438 5.85 6.96 -14.67
CA ASP A 438 6.66 8.07 -14.15
C ASP A 438 8.00 7.61 -13.58
N LEU A 439 8.11 6.34 -13.17
CA LEU A 439 9.38 5.74 -12.76
C LEU A 439 10.38 5.64 -13.91
N SER A 440 9.90 5.46 -15.14
CA SER A 440 10.78 5.45 -16.32
C SER A 440 11.44 6.81 -16.53
N ALA A 441 10.72 7.90 -16.29
CA ALA A 441 11.28 9.26 -16.32
C ALA A 441 12.36 9.45 -15.23
N VAL A 442 12.15 8.90 -14.02
CA VAL A 442 13.16 8.91 -12.97
C VAL A 442 14.36 8.05 -13.34
N ASN A 443 14.16 6.90 -13.98
CA ASN A 443 15.26 6.04 -14.45
C ASN A 443 16.18 6.75 -15.45
N THR A 444 15.69 7.69 -16.25
CA THR A 444 16.55 8.47 -17.17
C THR A 444 17.51 9.41 -16.43
N LEU A 445 17.23 9.71 -15.13
CA LEU A 445 18.11 10.51 -14.29
C LEU A 445 19.20 9.67 -13.61
N LEU A 446 19.11 8.35 -13.67
CA LEU A 446 20.07 7.44 -13.05
C LEU A 446 21.26 7.19 -13.98
N ALA A 447 22.40 6.83 -13.38
CA ALA A 447 23.59 6.41 -14.13
C ALA A 447 23.26 5.16 -14.96
N LYS A 448 23.83 5.11 -16.17
CA LYS A 448 23.63 3.97 -17.09
C LYS A 448 24.33 2.71 -16.61
#